data_97e191ddbdf32659fa3327f60fd093c5
#
_entry.id   97e191ddbdf32659fa3327f60fd093c5
#
_cell.length_a   1.000
_cell.length_b   1.000
_cell.length_c   1.000
_cell.angle_alpha   90.00
_cell.angle_beta   90.00
_cell.angle_gamma   90.00
#
_symmetry.space_group_name_H-M   'P 1'
#
loop_
_entity.id
_entity.type
_entity.pdbx_description
1 polymer ?
#
loop_
_entity_poly.entity_id
_entity_poly.type
_entity_poly.pdbx_seq_one_letter_code
_entity_poly.pdbx_strand_id
1 'polypeptide(L)'
;MRKIINLKPNLNKSNFNVKIKKISDPWTSIGTILGQTSINEYSFHLKKFKAKKGDIIATEAEIPTGDGKVIDVIVWGRIMEIISCNEFLPNEAAKELTEGNINIQDTILPLTKNDAVCTVRNLGYTKNDLGQKLSLLPLNYPVYPGGAVKYPASKDLESLLNTDMTGKNPIFIGNLVARRDVDVHVSADNMVSRHVLVIGMTGSGKSVWVRRAVRELMVKQYPILIIDPHGDNLGIVQKAKKLFPDHSIKLFYPKISASENNKEVIFTLIERLGNKLTEPQYEFLNWLLTKTDYETGTSLIHYISILIQKSIKAAENKRNKSGKGSDGPGNTGASTMGVVARSLRKVHRKLQEMEQSNTSNRNKYPHLKFEELPDPYSQPEKIIQKSQVSILYLKGYESLPSSTIVSILLESLFNHRSAGNRTIPPFFTVLEEAQNFIPSKSEGQDGYPSVSTIKKIATEGRKFGTGLMLVSQRPYRLDETVCAQMNSYIILRLKNERDQRFVKNTMENWDNEEAKQLPSFANGQGIVSGQITSIPLTVQIKFDDDLTNQDIGDENFISDVQNWKESSANKKKREFSKNFDEVFDVDRRKPN
;
A
#
# COMPACT_ATOMS: atom_id res chain seq x y z
N MET A 1 -25.45 20.25 34.74
CA MET A 1 -24.71 19.07 35.25
C MET A 1 -24.75 17.96 34.24
N ARG A 2 -23.76 17.86 33.34
CA ARG A 2 -23.60 16.77 32.38
C ARG A 2 -22.50 15.86 32.90
N LYS A 3 -22.84 14.62 33.20
CA LYS A 3 -21.91 13.56 33.61
C LYS A 3 -21.01 13.23 32.45
N ILE A 4 -19.72 13.51 32.60
CA ILE A 4 -18.66 13.03 31.74
C ILE A 4 -18.45 11.56 32.08
N ILE A 5 -18.81 10.68 31.14
CA ILE A 5 -18.52 9.25 31.24
C ILE A 5 -17.03 9.08 30.90
N ASN A 6 -16.24 8.85 31.92
CA ASN A 6 -14.84 8.41 31.81
C ASN A 6 -14.81 7.01 31.22
N LEU A 7 -14.61 6.90 29.91
CA LEU A 7 -14.19 5.67 29.25
C LEU A 7 -12.68 5.52 29.40
N LYS A 8 -12.23 5.01 30.55
CA LYS A 8 -10.94 4.33 30.61
C LYS A 8 -11.04 3.11 29.70
N PRO A 9 -10.11 2.88 28.77
CA PRO A 9 -10.05 1.61 28.07
C PRO A 9 -9.65 0.54 29.08
N ASN A 10 -10.60 -0.28 29.49
CA ASN A 10 -10.30 -1.53 30.20
C ASN A 10 -9.49 -2.41 29.24
N LEU A 11 -8.18 -2.32 29.33
CA LEU A 11 -7.23 -3.29 28.80
C LEU A 11 -7.34 -4.60 29.62
N ASN A 12 -8.51 -5.19 29.65
CA ASN A 12 -8.60 -6.57 30.04
C ASN A 12 -7.92 -7.38 28.91
N LYS A 13 -6.79 -8.00 29.28
CA LYS A 13 -6.27 -9.18 28.57
C LYS A 13 -7.44 -10.16 28.44
N SER A 14 -8.24 -9.96 27.39
CA SER A 14 -9.22 -10.95 26.99
C SER A 14 -8.41 -12.15 26.53
N ASN A 15 -8.20 -13.08 27.45
CA ASN A 15 -7.92 -14.46 27.12
C ASN A 15 -8.97 -14.88 26.11
N PHE A 16 -8.64 -14.84 24.83
CA PHE A 16 -9.38 -15.52 23.78
C PHE A 16 -9.21 -17.03 24.02
N ASN A 17 -9.71 -17.52 25.14
CA ASN A 17 -10.09 -18.91 25.30
C ASN A 17 -11.40 -19.06 24.53
N VAL A 18 -11.30 -19.24 23.23
CA VAL A 18 -12.43 -19.71 22.42
C VAL A 18 -12.72 -21.13 22.90
N LYS A 19 -13.53 -21.26 23.95
CA LYS A 19 -14.26 -22.47 24.23
C LYS A 19 -15.29 -22.62 23.11
N ILE A 20 -14.95 -23.40 22.10
CA ILE A 20 -15.91 -23.82 21.08
C ILE A 20 -16.99 -24.60 21.85
N LYS A 21 -18.11 -23.95 22.10
CA LYS A 21 -19.30 -24.62 22.49
C LYS A 21 -19.67 -25.60 21.37
N LYS A 22 -20.11 -26.83 21.70
CA LYS A 22 -20.90 -27.68 20.80
C LYS A 22 -21.71 -26.77 19.90
N ILE A 23 -21.74 -27.04 18.59
CA ILE A 23 -22.64 -26.37 17.64
C ILE A 23 -24.04 -26.49 18.22
N SER A 24 -24.44 -25.52 19.04
CA SER A 24 -25.64 -25.58 19.83
C SER A 24 -26.85 -24.99 19.11
N ASP A 25 -26.58 -24.23 18.01
CA ASP A 25 -27.65 -23.77 17.13
C ASP A 25 -27.62 -24.57 15.85
N PRO A 26 -28.75 -25.18 15.43
CA PRO A 26 -28.80 -25.94 14.20
C PRO A 26 -28.53 -24.99 13.03
N TRP A 27 -27.41 -25.22 12.34
CA TRP A 27 -27.13 -24.52 11.08
C TRP A 27 -28.31 -24.74 10.13
N THR A 28 -28.70 -23.68 9.45
CA THR A 28 -29.84 -23.74 8.54
C THR A 28 -29.48 -24.54 7.30
N SER A 29 -30.18 -25.61 6.98
CA SER A 29 -30.05 -26.32 5.70
C SER A 29 -30.54 -25.42 4.56
N ILE A 30 -29.67 -25.15 3.60
CA ILE A 30 -29.92 -24.26 2.45
C ILE A 30 -30.02 -25.01 1.13
N GLY A 31 -29.61 -26.27 1.06
CA GLY A 31 -29.64 -27.03 -0.18
C GLY A 31 -29.13 -28.44 -0.06
N THR A 32 -29.02 -29.12 -1.20
CA THR A 32 -28.60 -30.52 -1.30
C THR A 32 -27.57 -30.64 -2.44
N ILE A 33 -26.50 -31.38 -2.20
CA ILE A 33 -25.38 -31.59 -3.15
C ILE A 33 -25.88 -32.43 -4.34
N LEU A 34 -25.53 -31.97 -5.56
CA LEU A 34 -25.92 -32.66 -6.81
C LEU A 34 -24.90 -33.74 -7.22
N GLY A 35 -25.27 -34.56 -8.20
CA GLY A 35 -24.72 -35.84 -8.58
C GLY A 35 -23.21 -35.99 -8.81
N GLN A 36 -22.45 -34.95 -9.23
CA GLN A 36 -21.00 -35.03 -9.38
C GLN A 36 -20.28 -34.10 -8.43
N THR A 37 -19.26 -34.63 -7.78
CA THR A 37 -18.44 -33.88 -6.82
C THR A 37 -16.96 -34.17 -7.04
N SER A 38 -16.11 -33.21 -6.78
CA SER A 38 -14.66 -33.35 -6.76
C SER A 38 -14.06 -32.85 -5.46
N ILE A 39 -12.77 -33.06 -5.26
CA ILE A 39 -12.04 -32.50 -4.11
C ILE A 39 -11.97 -30.96 -4.15
N ASN A 40 -12.06 -30.36 -5.34
CA ASN A 40 -11.94 -28.93 -5.54
C ASN A 40 -13.27 -28.21 -5.55
N GLU A 41 -14.31 -28.84 -6.10
CA GLU A 41 -15.60 -28.21 -6.32
C GLU A 41 -16.77 -29.20 -6.34
N TYR A 42 -17.94 -28.70 -6.03
CA TYR A 42 -19.21 -29.41 -6.19
C TYR A 42 -20.34 -28.42 -6.50
N SER A 43 -21.46 -28.93 -6.98
CA SER A 43 -22.68 -28.15 -7.18
C SER A 43 -23.79 -28.59 -6.22
N PHE A 44 -24.66 -27.67 -5.84
CA PHE A 44 -25.82 -27.99 -5.03
C PHE A 44 -27.06 -27.21 -5.48
N HIS A 45 -28.21 -27.81 -5.27
CA HIS A 45 -29.50 -27.14 -5.46
C HIS A 45 -29.79 -26.23 -4.28
N LEU A 46 -29.95 -24.93 -4.53
CA LEU A 46 -30.16 -23.90 -3.51
C LEU A 46 -31.65 -23.69 -3.25
N LYS A 47 -32.07 -23.75 -1.99
CA LYS A 47 -33.39 -23.27 -1.56
C LYS A 47 -33.49 -21.77 -1.81
N LYS A 48 -34.61 -21.33 -2.41
CA LYS A 48 -34.85 -19.97 -2.87
C LYS A 48 -34.42 -18.90 -1.83
N PHE A 49 -33.56 -17.96 -2.24
CA PHE A 49 -33.09 -16.81 -1.46
C PHE A 49 -32.37 -17.11 -0.12
N LYS A 50 -31.81 -18.30 0.04
CA LYS A 50 -31.14 -18.68 1.30
C LYS A 50 -29.64 -18.42 1.35
N ALA A 51 -29.02 -18.14 0.21
CA ALA A 51 -27.61 -17.79 0.10
C ALA A 51 -27.34 -16.89 -1.12
N LYS A 52 -26.17 -16.30 -1.19
CA LYS A 52 -25.70 -15.45 -2.29
C LYS A 52 -24.27 -15.77 -2.67
N LYS A 53 -23.82 -15.30 -3.83
CA LYS A 53 -22.44 -15.43 -4.30
C LYS A 53 -21.46 -14.88 -3.26
N GLY A 54 -20.38 -15.62 -3.00
CA GLY A 54 -19.35 -15.26 -2.02
C GLY A 54 -19.64 -15.76 -0.59
N ASP A 55 -20.84 -16.28 -0.30
CA ASP A 55 -21.13 -16.88 1.00
C ASP A 55 -20.23 -18.10 1.25
N ILE A 56 -19.77 -18.24 2.48
CA ILE A 56 -19.08 -19.42 2.97
C ILE A 56 -20.12 -20.34 3.62
N ILE A 57 -20.14 -21.56 3.17
CA ILE A 57 -21.09 -22.60 3.54
C ILE A 57 -20.35 -23.84 4.05
N ALA A 58 -21.07 -24.74 4.65
CA ALA A 58 -20.50 -25.96 5.20
C ALA A 58 -21.36 -27.20 4.87
N THR A 59 -20.71 -28.35 4.76
CA THR A 59 -21.36 -29.65 4.67
C THR A 59 -20.63 -30.65 5.55
N GLU A 60 -21.39 -31.57 6.14
CA GLU A 60 -20.84 -32.70 6.88
C GLU A 60 -20.41 -33.78 5.89
N ALA A 61 -19.23 -34.36 6.10
CA ALA A 61 -18.70 -35.43 5.27
C ALA A 61 -17.88 -36.41 6.11
N GLU A 62 -17.76 -37.61 5.62
CA GLU A 62 -16.85 -38.62 6.14
C GLU A 62 -15.66 -38.76 5.21
N ILE A 63 -14.46 -38.70 5.75
CA ILE A 63 -13.23 -38.84 4.93
C ILE A 63 -12.33 -39.95 5.47
N PRO A 64 -11.67 -40.72 4.59
CA PRO A 64 -10.74 -41.76 5.00
C PRO A 64 -9.44 -41.12 5.51
N THR A 65 -8.90 -41.66 6.58
CA THR A 65 -7.57 -41.34 7.09
C THR A 65 -6.54 -42.35 6.57
N GLY A 66 -5.25 -41.97 6.57
CA GLY A 66 -4.15 -42.82 6.04
C GLY A 66 -3.96 -44.14 6.79
N ASP A 67 -4.56 -44.33 7.97
CA ASP A 67 -4.58 -45.56 8.76
C ASP A 67 -5.85 -46.41 8.51
N GLY A 68 -6.63 -46.10 7.50
CA GLY A 68 -7.82 -46.85 7.09
C GLY A 68 -9.08 -46.59 7.93
N LYS A 69 -9.02 -45.63 8.85
CA LYS A 69 -10.19 -45.17 9.61
C LYS A 69 -10.95 -44.09 8.85
N VAL A 70 -12.20 -43.94 9.15
CA VAL A 70 -13.05 -42.87 8.65
C VAL A 70 -13.30 -41.88 9.78
N ILE A 71 -13.23 -40.59 9.46
CA ILE A 71 -13.50 -39.53 10.43
C ILE A 71 -14.58 -38.58 9.92
N ASP A 72 -15.43 -38.14 10.83
CA ASP A 72 -16.44 -37.12 10.58
C ASP A 72 -15.76 -35.75 10.50
N VAL A 73 -16.05 -35.02 9.45
CA VAL A 73 -15.47 -33.70 9.22
C VAL A 73 -16.52 -32.69 8.75
N ILE A 74 -16.22 -31.43 8.91
CA ILE A 74 -16.97 -30.33 8.31
C ILE A 74 -16.16 -29.81 7.12
N VAL A 75 -16.70 -29.92 5.92
CA VAL A 75 -16.12 -29.36 4.70
C VAL A 75 -16.67 -27.97 4.49
N TRP A 76 -15.79 -27.01 4.38
CA TRP A 76 -16.10 -25.60 4.12
C TRP A 76 -15.95 -25.29 2.64
N GLY A 77 -16.91 -24.54 2.10
CA GLY A 77 -16.89 -24.13 0.70
C GLY A 77 -17.36 -22.70 0.50
N ARG A 78 -16.96 -22.11 -0.60
CA ARG A 78 -17.41 -20.76 -1.02
C ARG A 78 -18.27 -20.88 -2.27
N ILE A 79 -19.42 -20.20 -2.26
CA ILE A 79 -20.29 -20.11 -3.44
C ILE A 79 -19.62 -19.20 -4.46
N MET A 80 -19.24 -19.79 -5.58
CA MET A 80 -18.57 -19.07 -6.69
C MET A 80 -19.57 -18.49 -7.68
N GLU A 81 -20.65 -19.22 -7.95
CA GLU A 81 -21.68 -18.83 -8.91
C GLU A 81 -23.05 -19.36 -8.50
N ILE A 82 -24.09 -18.64 -8.87
CA ILE A 82 -25.48 -19.07 -8.72
C ILE A 82 -26.15 -18.93 -10.09
N ILE A 83 -26.58 -20.04 -10.65
CA ILE A 83 -27.28 -20.12 -11.94
C ILE A 83 -28.74 -20.40 -11.65
N SER A 84 -29.62 -19.52 -12.11
CA SER A 84 -31.05 -19.80 -12.09
C SER A 84 -31.43 -20.48 -13.41
N CYS A 85 -32.04 -21.64 -13.33
CA CYS A 85 -32.51 -22.41 -14.48
C CYS A 85 -33.97 -22.80 -14.29
N ASN A 86 -34.64 -22.98 -15.39
CA ASN A 86 -36.00 -23.52 -15.44
C ASN A 86 -36.03 -24.54 -16.57
N GLU A 87 -36.07 -25.81 -16.20
CA GLU A 87 -36.05 -26.92 -17.18
C GLU A 87 -37.32 -26.93 -18.07
N PHE A 88 -38.39 -26.34 -17.63
CA PHE A 88 -39.66 -26.26 -18.34
C PHE A 88 -39.79 -25.02 -19.26
N LEU A 89 -38.80 -24.14 -19.25
CA LEU A 89 -38.80 -22.91 -20.05
C LEU A 89 -37.53 -22.85 -20.90
N PRO A 90 -37.43 -23.66 -21.98
CA PRO A 90 -36.31 -23.53 -22.94
C PRO A 90 -36.37 -22.18 -23.67
N ASN A 91 -35.24 -21.76 -24.23
CA ASN A 91 -35.10 -20.44 -24.88
C ASN A 91 -36.14 -20.19 -25.97
N GLU A 92 -36.57 -21.23 -26.69
CA GLU A 92 -37.60 -21.17 -27.72
C GLU A 92 -38.98 -20.83 -27.15
N ALA A 93 -39.37 -21.51 -26.09
CA ALA A 93 -40.63 -21.21 -25.39
C ALA A 93 -40.63 -19.79 -24.78
N ALA A 94 -39.50 -19.32 -24.26
CA ALA A 94 -39.36 -17.95 -23.74
C ALA A 94 -39.55 -16.91 -24.87
N LYS A 95 -39.07 -17.21 -26.08
CA LYS A 95 -39.25 -16.32 -27.24
C LYS A 95 -40.71 -16.23 -27.67
N GLU A 96 -41.40 -17.38 -27.80
CA GLU A 96 -42.83 -17.46 -28.17
C GLU A 96 -43.70 -16.72 -27.15
N LEU A 97 -43.43 -16.83 -25.87
CA LEU A 97 -44.15 -16.11 -24.81
C LEU A 97 -43.93 -14.59 -24.88
N THR A 98 -42.74 -14.16 -25.27
CA THR A 98 -42.41 -12.73 -25.46
C THR A 98 -43.12 -12.16 -26.67
N GLU A 99 -43.10 -12.87 -27.80
CA GLU A 99 -43.81 -12.46 -29.03
C GLU A 99 -45.32 -12.46 -28.87
N GLY A 100 -45.87 -13.36 -28.05
CA GLY A 100 -47.31 -13.44 -27.73
C GLY A 100 -47.83 -12.44 -26.70
N ASN A 101 -46.97 -11.59 -26.11
CA ASN A 101 -47.28 -10.70 -24.99
C ASN A 101 -47.94 -11.42 -23.78
N ILE A 102 -47.63 -12.69 -23.59
CA ILE A 102 -48.20 -13.52 -22.51
C ILE A 102 -47.34 -13.34 -21.26
N ASN A 103 -47.93 -12.84 -20.19
CA ASN A 103 -47.24 -12.75 -18.90
C ASN A 103 -47.15 -14.14 -18.27
N ILE A 104 -45.93 -14.72 -18.23
CA ILE A 104 -45.65 -16.07 -17.72
C ILE A 104 -46.12 -16.22 -16.25
N GLN A 105 -46.05 -15.16 -15.46
CA GLN A 105 -46.44 -15.20 -14.06
C GLN A 105 -47.93 -15.46 -13.83
N ASP A 106 -48.76 -15.05 -14.77
CA ASP A 106 -50.21 -15.16 -14.66
C ASP A 106 -50.77 -16.46 -15.26
N THR A 107 -50.03 -17.09 -16.18
CA THR A 107 -50.54 -18.19 -16.99
C THR A 107 -50.00 -19.58 -16.58
N ILE A 108 -48.80 -19.71 -16.02
CA ILE A 108 -48.13 -20.99 -15.81
C ILE A 108 -47.44 -21.07 -14.42
N LEU A 109 -48.16 -20.69 -13.36
CA LEU A 109 -47.64 -20.71 -11.98
C LEU A 109 -47.02 -22.07 -11.55
N PRO A 110 -47.55 -23.25 -11.97
CA PRO A 110 -46.92 -24.53 -11.62
C PRO A 110 -45.64 -24.83 -12.42
N LEU A 111 -45.46 -24.20 -13.60
CA LEU A 111 -44.31 -24.45 -14.51
C LEU A 111 -43.15 -23.49 -14.27
N THR A 112 -43.30 -22.41 -13.52
CA THR A 112 -42.27 -21.45 -13.19
C THR A 112 -41.47 -21.84 -11.93
N LYS A 113 -41.13 -23.11 -11.79
CA LYS A 113 -40.22 -23.55 -10.75
C LYS A 113 -38.79 -23.21 -11.17
N ASN A 114 -38.40 -21.99 -10.84
CA ASN A 114 -37.02 -21.57 -11.01
C ASN A 114 -36.17 -22.27 -9.95
N ASP A 115 -35.29 -23.13 -10.38
CA ASP A 115 -34.30 -23.78 -9.57
C ASP A 115 -33.01 -22.96 -9.59
N ALA A 116 -32.31 -22.88 -8.47
CA ALA A 116 -31.02 -22.23 -8.37
C ALA A 116 -29.95 -23.28 -8.08
N VAL A 117 -28.99 -23.40 -8.98
CA VAL A 117 -27.82 -24.26 -8.83
C VAL A 117 -26.63 -23.42 -8.48
N CYS A 118 -25.96 -23.76 -7.39
CA CYS A 118 -24.75 -23.11 -6.93
C CYS A 118 -23.54 -23.96 -7.23
N THR A 119 -22.49 -23.35 -7.78
CA THR A 119 -21.16 -23.94 -7.86
C THR A 119 -20.36 -23.50 -6.65
N VAL A 120 -19.75 -24.44 -5.97
CA VAL A 120 -19.00 -24.25 -4.72
C VAL A 120 -17.57 -24.69 -4.93
N ARG A 121 -16.62 -23.83 -4.53
CA ARG A 121 -15.22 -24.19 -4.39
C ARG A 121 -14.96 -24.63 -2.96
N ASN A 122 -14.35 -25.79 -2.79
CA ASN A 122 -13.91 -26.27 -1.49
C ASN A 122 -12.74 -25.43 -0.96
N LEU A 123 -12.85 -24.99 0.29
CA LEU A 123 -11.79 -24.26 1.00
C LEU A 123 -10.93 -25.21 1.84
N GLY A 124 -11.47 -26.35 2.21
CA GLY A 124 -10.84 -27.36 3.06
C GLY A 124 -11.82 -27.93 4.08
N TYR A 125 -11.30 -28.71 4.99
CA TYR A 125 -12.11 -29.29 6.06
C TYR A 125 -11.55 -29.00 7.45
N THR A 126 -12.44 -29.05 8.45
CA THR A 126 -12.09 -29.04 9.87
C THR A 126 -12.57 -30.33 10.52
N LYS A 127 -11.81 -30.88 11.47
CA LYS A 127 -12.25 -32.03 12.27
C LYS A 127 -13.44 -31.61 13.15
N ASN A 128 -14.40 -32.50 13.30
CA ASN A 128 -15.59 -32.25 14.14
C ASN A 128 -15.30 -32.40 15.65
N ASP A 129 -14.04 -32.46 16.05
CA ASP A 129 -13.60 -32.62 17.42
C ASP A 129 -13.74 -31.32 18.22
N LEU A 130 -14.59 -31.40 19.22
CA LEU A 130 -14.85 -30.35 20.20
C LEU A 130 -13.63 -30.09 21.08
N GLY A 131 -12.99 -28.92 20.88
CA GLY A 131 -11.96 -28.42 21.78
C GLY A 131 -10.54 -28.28 21.19
N GLN A 132 -10.30 -28.70 19.95
CA GLN A 132 -9.05 -28.44 19.24
C GLN A 132 -9.13 -27.20 18.36
N LYS A 133 -7.97 -26.56 18.11
CA LYS A 133 -7.88 -25.48 17.12
C LYS A 133 -8.45 -25.95 15.79
N LEU A 134 -9.46 -25.25 15.27
CA LEU A 134 -10.01 -25.50 13.94
C LEU A 134 -8.98 -25.07 12.89
N SER A 135 -7.97 -25.88 12.57
CA SER A 135 -7.14 -25.60 11.40
C SER A 135 -7.84 -26.14 10.16
N LEU A 136 -7.90 -25.31 9.13
CA LEU A 136 -8.44 -25.70 7.84
C LEU A 136 -7.42 -26.60 7.15
N LEU A 137 -7.78 -27.85 6.93
CA LEU A 137 -6.94 -28.85 6.27
C LEU A 137 -7.37 -29.02 4.81
N PRO A 138 -6.44 -29.30 3.88
CA PRO A 138 -6.79 -29.53 2.48
C PRO A 138 -7.64 -30.79 2.33
N LEU A 139 -8.75 -30.68 1.57
CA LEU A 139 -9.65 -31.81 1.32
C LEU A 139 -8.95 -32.82 0.39
N ASN A 140 -8.96 -34.09 0.81
CA ASN A 140 -8.33 -35.20 0.07
C ASN A 140 -9.34 -36.24 -0.44
N TYR A 141 -10.62 -36.08 -0.13
CA TYR A 141 -11.70 -36.94 -0.58
C TYR A 141 -12.95 -36.09 -0.87
N PRO A 142 -13.69 -36.35 -1.97
CA PRO A 142 -14.85 -35.54 -2.34
C PRO A 142 -16.01 -35.70 -1.36
N VAL A 143 -16.85 -34.67 -1.28
CA VAL A 143 -18.11 -34.73 -0.52
C VAL A 143 -19.12 -35.62 -1.24
N TYR A 144 -20.04 -36.26 -0.52
CA TYR A 144 -21.01 -37.18 -1.12
C TYR A 144 -22.22 -36.43 -1.72
N PRO A 145 -22.68 -36.83 -2.94
CA PRO A 145 -23.95 -36.40 -3.51
C PRO A 145 -25.11 -36.72 -2.56
N GLY A 146 -26.10 -35.82 -2.54
CA GLY A 146 -27.25 -35.96 -1.63
C GLY A 146 -26.99 -35.39 -0.23
N GLY A 147 -25.77 -35.03 0.11
CA GLY A 147 -25.44 -34.39 1.37
C GLY A 147 -26.11 -33.01 1.54
N ALA A 148 -26.47 -32.66 2.79
CA ALA A 148 -27.07 -31.38 3.09
C ALA A 148 -26.01 -30.26 3.13
N VAL A 149 -26.27 -29.17 2.42
CA VAL A 149 -25.49 -27.93 2.51
C VAL A 149 -26.10 -27.02 3.55
N LYS A 150 -25.29 -26.56 4.48
CA LYS A 150 -25.70 -25.78 5.64
C LYS A 150 -25.11 -24.37 5.62
N TYR A 151 -25.88 -23.40 6.10
CA TYR A 151 -25.45 -22.03 6.32
C TYR A 151 -24.95 -21.89 7.76
N PRO A 152 -23.66 -21.65 7.99
CA PRO A 152 -23.10 -21.61 9.34
C PRO A 152 -23.55 -20.37 10.10
N ALA A 153 -23.62 -20.45 11.43
CA ALA A 153 -23.81 -19.26 12.27
C ALA A 153 -22.61 -18.30 12.16
N SER A 154 -22.85 -17.00 12.34
CA SER A 154 -21.82 -15.97 12.22
C SER A 154 -20.63 -16.20 13.14
N LYS A 155 -20.89 -16.62 14.38
CA LYS A 155 -19.87 -16.93 15.38
C LYS A 155 -18.97 -18.10 14.99
N ASP A 156 -19.54 -19.14 14.38
CA ASP A 156 -18.78 -20.30 13.94
C ASP A 156 -17.90 -19.95 12.73
N LEU A 157 -18.42 -19.11 11.83
CA LEU A 157 -17.65 -18.59 10.72
C LEU A 157 -16.52 -17.65 11.18
N GLU A 158 -16.79 -16.76 12.13
CA GLU A 158 -15.74 -15.94 12.76
C GLU A 158 -14.67 -16.80 13.41
N SER A 159 -15.07 -17.86 14.11
CA SER A 159 -14.15 -18.79 14.74
C SER A 159 -13.28 -19.51 13.71
N LEU A 160 -13.84 -19.94 12.59
CA LEU A 160 -13.09 -20.53 11.48
C LEU A 160 -12.06 -19.54 10.93
N LEU A 161 -12.50 -18.32 10.60
CA LEU A 161 -11.66 -17.32 9.96
C LEU A 161 -10.54 -16.81 10.89
N ASN A 162 -10.79 -16.78 12.20
CA ASN A 162 -9.87 -16.23 13.19
C ASN A 162 -9.07 -17.30 13.95
N THR A 163 -9.26 -18.58 13.65
CA THR A 163 -8.63 -19.70 14.40
C THR A 163 -7.11 -19.67 14.30
N ASP A 164 -6.56 -19.42 13.12
CA ASP A 164 -5.12 -19.31 12.93
C ASP A 164 -4.53 -18.02 13.52
N MET A 165 -5.38 -17.12 14.03
CA MET A 165 -4.98 -15.85 14.64
C MET A 165 -4.66 -15.97 16.13
N THR A 166 -4.93 -17.12 16.77
CA THR A 166 -4.66 -17.32 18.20
C THR A 166 -3.16 -17.17 18.46
N GLY A 167 -2.77 -16.19 19.27
CA GLY A 167 -1.37 -15.87 19.57
C GLY A 167 -0.64 -15.03 18.51
N LYS A 168 -1.34 -14.61 17.44
CA LYS A 168 -0.76 -13.79 16.35
C LYS A 168 -1.22 -12.32 16.37
N ASN A 169 -1.56 -11.80 17.51
CA ASN A 169 -1.97 -10.41 17.69
C ASN A 169 -3.02 -9.97 16.64
N PRO A 170 -4.25 -10.50 16.68
CA PRO A 170 -5.28 -10.17 15.69
C PRO A 170 -5.58 -8.68 15.69
N ILE A 171 -5.81 -8.12 14.51
CA ILE A 171 -6.28 -6.76 14.31
C ILE A 171 -7.56 -6.78 13.47
N PHE A 172 -8.56 -6.02 13.90
CA PHE A 172 -9.83 -5.90 13.20
C PHE A 172 -9.70 -4.98 11.99
N ILE A 173 -10.13 -5.45 10.83
CA ILE A 173 -10.02 -4.68 9.58
C ILE A 173 -11.36 -4.30 8.96
N GLY A 174 -12.42 -5.02 9.26
CA GLY A 174 -13.75 -4.79 8.69
C GLY A 174 -14.62 -6.05 8.72
N ASN A 175 -15.60 -6.11 7.83
CA ASN A 175 -16.57 -7.19 7.78
C ASN A 175 -16.54 -7.91 6.43
N LEU A 176 -16.95 -9.17 6.38
CA LEU A 176 -17.14 -9.87 5.11
C LEU A 176 -18.20 -9.15 4.25
N VAL A 177 -17.93 -8.99 2.97
CA VAL A 177 -18.90 -8.38 2.03
C VAL A 177 -20.15 -9.24 1.92
N ALA A 178 -19.98 -10.56 1.87
CA ALA A 178 -21.08 -11.50 1.82
C ALA A 178 -21.87 -11.56 3.14
N ARG A 179 -21.21 -11.41 4.27
CA ARG A 179 -21.76 -11.53 5.64
C ARG A 179 -21.33 -10.34 6.48
N ARG A 180 -22.09 -9.24 6.45
CA ARG A 180 -21.77 -7.99 7.19
C ARG A 180 -21.77 -8.15 8.72
N ASP A 181 -22.36 -9.21 9.22
CA ASP A 181 -22.42 -9.61 10.61
C ASP A 181 -21.20 -10.42 11.07
N VAL A 182 -20.24 -10.70 10.16
CA VAL A 182 -19.02 -11.45 10.43
C VAL A 182 -17.82 -10.52 10.41
N ASP A 183 -17.15 -10.40 11.55
CA ASP A 183 -15.94 -9.58 11.71
C ASP A 183 -14.72 -10.31 11.15
N VAL A 184 -13.89 -9.55 10.42
CA VAL A 184 -12.65 -10.06 9.83
C VAL A 184 -11.46 -9.46 10.56
N HIS A 185 -10.61 -10.36 11.03
CA HIS A 185 -9.34 -10.04 11.65
C HIS A 185 -8.19 -10.58 10.81
N VAL A 186 -7.05 -9.88 10.85
CA VAL A 186 -5.81 -10.33 10.23
C VAL A 186 -4.69 -10.40 11.26
N SER A 187 -3.66 -11.19 10.98
CA SER A 187 -2.51 -11.33 11.86
C SER A 187 -1.59 -10.12 11.76
N ALA A 188 -1.47 -9.33 12.84
CA ALA A 188 -0.49 -8.26 12.93
C ALA A 188 0.94 -8.80 12.84
N ASP A 189 1.25 -9.91 13.49
CA ASP A 189 2.59 -10.50 13.48
C ASP A 189 3.03 -10.87 12.06
N ASN A 190 2.13 -11.49 11.28
CA ASN A 190 2.41 -11.79 9.88
C ASN A 190 2.49 -10.51 9.03
N MET A 191 1.65 -9.51 9.30
CA MET A 191 1.65 -8.23 8.59
C MET A 191 3.00 -7.52 8.74
N VAL A 192 3.51 -7.37 9.97
CA VAL A 192 4.76 -6.64 10.24
C VAL A 192 6.02 -7.43 9.92
N SER A 193 5.94 -8.77 9.86
CA SER A 193 7.10 -9.63 9.60
C SER A 193 7.24 -10.11 8.16
N ARG A 194 6.16 -10.12 7.37
CA ARG A 194 6.12 -10.79 6.07
C ARG A 194 5.66 -9.92 4.90
N HIS A 195 5.73 -8.62 5.09
CA HIS A 195 5.44 -7.60 4.11
C HIS A 195 4.01 -7.67 3.52
N VAL A 196 3.48 -6.51 3.14
CA VAL A 196 2.12 -6.38 2.61
C VAL A 196 2.15 -5.52 1.35
N LEU A 197 1.45 -5.95 0.31
CA LEU A 197 1.21 -5.17 -0.89
C LEU A 197 -0.26 -4.70 -0.92
N VAL A 198 -0.46 -3.39 -0.96
CA VAL A 198 -1.78 -2.75 -1.04
C VAL A 198 -1.94 -2.12 -2.41
N ILE A 199 -2.91 -2.62 -3.17
CA ILE A 199 -3.13 -2.22 -4.55
C ILE A 199 -4.57 -1.75 -4.73
N GLY A 200 -4.76 -0.71 -5.55
CA GLY A 200 -6.09 -0.24 -5.93
C GLY A 200 -6.05 1.09 -6.64
N MET A 201 -7.03 1.36 -7.48
CA MET A 201 -7.13 2.65 -8.16
C MET A 201 -7.37 3.81 -7.18
N THR A 202 -7.22 5.04 -7.66
CA THR A 202 -7.57 6.25 -6.88
C THR A 202 -9.03 6.19 -6.43
N GLY A 203 -9.31 6.53 -5.17
CA GLY A 203 -10.65 6.47 -4.58
C GLY A 203 -11.16 5.06 -4.25
N SER A 204 -10.34 4.01 -4.37
CA SER A 204 -10.75 2.63 -4.03
C SER A 204 -10.73 2.33 -2.52
N GLY A 205 -10.05 3.17 -1.71
CA GLY A 205 -9.95 2.97 -0.26
C GLY A 205 -8.56 2.56 0.25
N LYS A 206 -7.47 2.71 -0.54
CA LYS A 206 -6.09 2.41 -0.10
C LYS A 206 -5.73 3.13 1.20
N SER A 207 -5.91 4.45 1.22
CA SER A 207 -5.61 5.26 2.42
C SER A 207 -6.51 4.91 3.62
N VAL A 208 -7.72 4.37 3.38
CA VAL A 208 -8.58 3.84 4.45
C VAL A 208 -7.94 2.61 5.07
N TRP A 209 -7.45 1.67 4.25
CA TRP A 209 -6.71 0.50 4.73
C TRP A 209 -5.45 0.90 5.50
N VAL A 210 -4.63 1.80 4.94
CA VAL A 210 -3.39 2.25 5.60
C VAL A 210 -3.70 2.84 6.97
N ARG A 211 -4.65 3.77 7.07
CA ARG A 211 -5.05 4.38 8.34
C ARG A 211 -5.58 3.34 9.33
N ARG A 212 -6.36 2.36 8.86
CA ARG A 212 -6.85 1.28 9.72
C ARG A 212 -5.70 0.43 10.27
N ALA A 213 -4.76 0.02 9.41
CA ALA A 213 -3.58 -0.75 9.82
C ALA A 213 -2.69 0.05 10.80
N VAL A 214 -2.44 1.33 10.51
CA VAL A 214 -1.68 2.23 11.40
C VAL A 214 -2.33 2.33 12.77
N ARG A 215 -3.66 2.58 12.83
CA ARG A 215 -4.40 2.65 14.10
C ARG A 215 -4.23 1.38 14.94
N GLU A 216 -4.43 0.22 14.32
CA GLU A 216 -4.36 -1.07 15.01
C GLU A 216 -2.94 -1.38 15.49
N LEU A 217 -1.91 -0.99 14.73
CA LEU A 217 -0.52 -1.11 15.16
C LEU A 217 -0.18 -0.12 16.29
N MET A 218 -0.78 1.09 16.27
CA MET A 218 -0.65 2.04 17.39
C MET A 218 -1.22 1.46 18.67
N VAL A 219 -2.40 0.82 18.64
CA VAL A 219 -2.96 0.12 19.82
C VAL A 219 -1.97 -0.89 20.39
N LYS A 220 -1.15 -1.51 19.54
CA LYS A 220 -0.09 -2.45 19.94
C LYS A 220 1.25 -1.79 20.26
N GLN A 221 1.32 -0.46 20.26
CA GLN A 221 2.54 0.33 20.51
C GLN A 221 3.69 0.01 19.55
N TYR A 222 3.37 -0.48 18.35
CA TYR A 222 4.37 -0.86 17.35
C TYR A 222 4.91 0.38 16.62
N PRO A 223 6.25 0.51 16.46
CA PRO A 223 6.84 1.63 15.74
C PRO A 223 6.49 1.63 14.25
N ILE A 224 6.09 2.79 13.73
CA ILE A 224 5.67 2.94 12.34
C ILE A 224 6.44 4.09 11.68
N LEU A 225 6.97 3.84 10.49
CA LEU A 225 7.53 4.85 9.60
C LEU A 225 6.68 4.96 8.35
N ILE A 226 6.14 6.14 8.06
CA ILE A 226 5.34 6.39 6.86
C ILE A 226 6.15 7.30 5.93
N ILE A 227 6.38 6.84 4.71
CA ILE A 227 6.96 7.64 3.63
C ILE A 227 5.81 8.19 2.80
N ASP A 228 5.60 9.50 2.85
CA ASP A 228 4.42 10.18 2.32
C ASP A 228 4.78 11.22 1.25
N PRO A 229 4.75 10.86 -0.05
CA PRO A 229 5.05 11.76 -1.15
C PRO A 229 4.00 12.86 -1.36
N HIS A 230 2.75 12.65 -0.94
CA HIS A 230 1.63 13.53 -1.28
C HIS A 230 1.05 14.29 -0.09
N GLY A 231 1.25 13.80 1.13
CA GLY A 231 0.68 14.38 2.35
C GLY A 231 -0.66 13.77 2.76
N ASP A 232 -1.00 12.59 2.24
CA ASP A 232 -2.28 11.92 2.50
C ASP A 232 -2.44 11.48 3.97
N ASN A 233 -1.32 11.34 4.68
CA ASN A 233 -1.28 10.86 6.06
C ASN A 233 -1.12 11.98 7.11
N LEU A 234 -1.10 13.25 6.70
CA LEU A 234 -1.00 14.38 7.64
C LEU A 234 -2.16 14.44 8.63
N GLY A 235 -3.35 13.94 8.24
CA GLY A 235 -4.51 13.84 9.11
C GLY A 235 -4.28 12.96 10.36
N ILE A 236 -3.40 11.97 10.27
CA ILE A 236 -3.03 11.12 11.41
C ILE A 236 -2.41 11.97 12.53
N VAL A 237 -1.56 12.96 12.19
CA VAL A 237 -0.83 13.78 13.18
C VAL A 237 -1.78 14.51 14.12
N GLN A 238 -2.86 15.08 13.59
CA GLN A 238 -3.80 15.86 14.41
C GLN A 238 -4.68 15.00 15.30
N LYS A 239 -5.22 13.92 14.73
CA LYS A 239 -6.25 13.11 15.40
C LYS A 239 -5.65 12.00 16.25
N ALA A 240 -4.56 11.38 15.81
CA ALA A 240 -3.91 10.33 16.59
C ALA A 240 -3.39 10.83 17.94
N LYS A 241 -2.89 12.06 18.02
CA LYS A 241 -2.45 12.65 19.30
C LYS A 241 -3.56 12.77 20.34
N LYS A 242 -4.82 12.94 19.91
CA LYS A 242 -5.98 12.97 20.81
C LYS A 242 -6.41 11.57 21.25
N LEU A 243 -6.34 10.59 20.33
CA LEU A 243 -6.75 9.21 20.59
C LEU A 243 -5.70 8.40 21.35
N PHE A 244 -4.42 8.70 21.11
CA PHE A 244 -3.27 8.01 21.65
C PHE A 244 -2.30 9.01 22.31
N PRO A 245 -2.65 9.58 23.47
CA PRO A 245 -1.85 10.65 24.11
C PRO A 245 -0.44 10.18 24.49
N ASP A 246 -0.25 8.89 24.75
CA ASP A 246 1.03 8.28 25.11
C ASP A 246 1.93 7.97 23.90
N HIS A 247 1.45 8.27 22.68
CA HIS A 247 2.23 8.03 21.46
C HIS A 247 2.96 9.30 21.01
N SER A 248 4.19 9.11 20.56
CA SER A 248 4.96 10.15 19.87
C SER A 248 4.58 10.17 18.39
N ILE A 249 4.02 11.27 17.92
CA ILE A 249 3.75 11.48 16.50
C ILE A 249 4.73 12.52 15.98
N LYS A 250 5.63 12.09 15.08
CA LYS A 250 6.68 12.93 14.51
C LYS A 250 6.42 13.15 13.02
N LEU A 251 6.54 14.40 12.60
CA LEU A 251 6.39 14.79 11.22
C LEU A 251 7.70 15.40 10.73
N PHE A 252 8.38 14.66 9.87
CA PHE A 252 9.70 15.04 9.36
C PHE A 252 9.62 15.61 7.95
N TYR A 253 10.44 16.63 7.67
CA TYR A 253 10.80 16.99 6.31
C TYR A 253 12.24 16.55 6.01
N PRO A 254 12.56 16.22 4.75
CA PRO A 254 13.86 15.67 4.42
C PRO A 254 14.96 16.71 4.58
N LYS A 255 16.07 16.25 5.15
CA LYS A 255 17.38 16.89 5.02
C LYS A 255 18.35 15.85 4.51
N ILE A 256 18.99 16.13 3.42
CA ILE A 256 20.12 15.34 2.96
C ILE A 256 21.38 15.93 3.59
N SER A 257 21.93 15.24 4.56
CA SER A 257 23.21 15.61 5.17
C SER A 257 24.38 15.06 4.34
N ALA A 258 25.45 15.79 4.26
CA ALA A 258 26.70 15.28 3.67
C ALA A 258 27.32 14.24 4.63
N SER A 259 27.67 13.06 4.11
CA SER A 259 28.30 11.96 4.84
C SER A 259 29.30 11.22 3.95
N GLU A 260 30.14 10.36 4.53
CA GLU A 260 31.10 9.57 3.74
C GLU A 260 30.45 8.73 2.63
N ASN A 261 29.25 8.23 2.89
CA ASN A 261 28.50 7.44 1.92
C ASN A 261 27.88 8.29 0.78
N ASN A 262 27.97 9.63 0.88
CA ASN A 262 27.35 10.53 -0.10
C ASN A 262 28.14 10.69 -1.42
N LYS A 263 29.32 10.08 -1.56
CA LYS A 263 30.02 10.09 -2.85
C LYS A 263 29.16 9.48 -3.93
N GLU A 264 28.64 8.28 -3.71
CA GLU A 264 27.73 7.59 -4.64
C GLU A 264 26.44 8.37 -4.87
N VAL A 265 25.90 8.98 -3.82
CA VAL A 265 24.69 9.83 -3.89
C VAL A 265 24.94 11.04 -4.80
N ILE A 266 26.07 11.71 -4.64
CA ILE A 266 26.42 12.89 -5.48
C ILE A 266 26.62 12.47 -6.93
N PHE A 267 27.32 11.35 -7.19
CA PHE A 267 27.46 10.81 -8.54
C PHE A 267 26.09 10.51 -9.16
N THR A 268 25.24 9.80 -8.45
CA THR A 268 23.87 9.47 -8.91
C THR A 268 23.06 10.73 -9.20
N LEU A 269 23.10 11.73 -8.32
CA LEU A 269 22.39 12.98 -8.53
C LEU A 269 22.93 13.77 -9.74
N ILE A 270 24.25 13.79 -9.96
CA ILE A 270 24.86 14.45 -11.11
C ILE A 270 24.47 13.73 -12.40
N GLU A 271 24.55 12.42 -12.46
CA GLU A 271 24.20 11.65 -13.65
C GLU A 271 22.73 11.81 -14.04
N ARG A 272 21.84 11.96 -13.07
CA ARG A 272 20.39 12.01 -13.30
C ARG A 272 19.83 13.43 -13.39
N LEU A 273 20.26 14.33 -12.53
CA LEU A 273 19.80 15.74 -12.53
C LEU A 273 20.72 16.67 -13.28
N GLY A 274 21.99 16.29 -13.42
CA GLY A 274 23.04 17.03 -14.13
C GLY A 274 23.17 16.61 -15.59
N ASN A 275 24.42 16.44 -16.00
CA ASN A 275 24.79 15.88 -17.30
C ASN A 275 25.58 14.59 -17.06
N LYS A 276 25.43 13.61 -17.96
CA LYS A 276 26.25 12.41 -17.91
C LYS A 276 27.73 12.79 -17.98
N LEU A 277 28.51 12.29 -17.02
CA LEU A 277 29.93 12.60 -16.92
C LEU A 277 30.74 11.70 -17.86
N THR A 278 31.78 12.27 -18.48
CA THR A 278 32.83 11.51 -19.18
C THR A 278 33.86 11.02 -18.17
N GLU A 279 34.66 10.00 -18.53
CA GLU A 279 35.70 9.44 -17.67
C GLU A 279 36.57 10.49 -16.98
N PRO A 280 37.17 11.51 -17.71
CA PRO A 280 37.98 12.54 -17.06
C PRO A 280 37.18 13.45 -16.10
N GLN A 281 35.88 13.63 -16.35
CA GLN A 281 35.01 14.39 -15.46
C GLN A 281 34.69 13.61 -14.19
N TYR A 282 34.51 12.31 -14.33
CA TYR A 282 34.30 11.40 -13.20
C TYR A 282 35.54 11.35 -12.30
N GLU A 283 36.73 11.17 -12.88
CA GLU A 283 37.99 11.17 -12.14
C GLU A 283 38.20 12.48 -11.37
N PHE A 284 37.95 13.61 -12.01
CA PHE A 284 38.07 14.92 -11.36
C PHE A 284 37.06 15.09 -10.21
N LEU A 285 35.81 14.70 -10.41
CA LEU A 285 34.80 14.78 -9.35
C LEU A 285 35.15 13.87 -8.17
N ASN A 286 35.63 12.66 -8.43
CA ASN A 286 36.07 11.73 -7.40
C ASN A 286 37.24 12.29 -6.58
N TRP A 287 38.25 12.87 -7.28
CA TRP A 287 39.36 13.58 -6.64
C TRP A 287 38.85 14.75 -5.77
N LEU A 288 37.92 15.57 -6.33
CA LEU A 288 37.35 16.71 -5.62
C LEU A 288 36.60 16.29 -4.32
N LEU A 289 35.83 15.23 -4.39
CA LEU A 289 35.11 14.66 -3.25
C LEU A 289 36.07 14.09 -2.18
N THR A 290 37.21 13.50 -2.60
CA THR A 290 38.24 12.98 -1.70
C THR A 290 39.03 14.09 -1.00
N LYS A 291 39.20 15.26 -1.67
CA LYS A 291 39.93 16.41 -1.13
C LYS A 291 39.08 17.47 -0.46
N THR A 292 37.77 17.23 -0.36
CA THR A 292 36.86 18.17 0.29
C THR A 292 36.26 17.50 1.53
N ASP A 293 36.78 17.94 2.68
CA ASP A 293 36.21 17.52 3.96
C ASP A 293 34.82 18.16 4.14
N TYR A 294 33.98 17.52 4.92
CA TYR A 294 32.68 18.02 5.34
C TYR A 294 32.53 17.84 6.85
N GLU A 295 31.84 18.78 7.47
CA GLU A 295 31.46 18.66 8.87
C GLU A 295 30.18 17.83 8.99
N THR A 296 30.14 16.93 9.96
CA THR A 296 28.97 16.11 10.25
C THR A 296 27.72 16.98 10.46
N GLY A 297 26.66 16.72 9.71
CA GLY A 297 25.43 17.51 9.76
C GLY A 297 25.37 18.67 8.76
N THR A 298 26.41 18.88 7.95
CA THR A 298 26.36 19.83 6.83
C THR A 298 25.29 19.43 5.83
N SER A 299 24.44 20.36 5.40
CA SER A 299 23.46 20.12 4.33
C SER A 299 24.18 19.76 3.02
N LEU A 300 23.67 18.76 2.29
CA LEU A 300 24.21 18.37 0.98
C LEU A 300 24.21 19.55 0.00
N ILE A 301 23.20 20.40 0.04
CA ILE A 301 23.13 21.63 -0.78
C ILE A 301 24.33 22.55 -0.49
N HIS A 302 24.63 22.75 0.79
CA HIS A 302 25.78 23.55 1.19
C HIS A 302 27.11 22.89 0.78
N TYR A 303 27.23 21.58 0.99
CA TYR A 303 28.43 20.83 0.56
C TYR A 303 28.64 20.90 -0.95
N ILE A 304 27.59 20.75 -1.77
CA ILE A 304 27.68 20.94 -3.23
C ILE A 304 28.12 22.37 -3.57
N SER A 305 27.69 23.38 -2.82
CA SER A 305 28.16 24.75 -3.06
C SER A 305 29.66 24.91 -2.84
N ILE A 306 30.24 24.25 -1.85
CA ILE A 306 31.69 24.20 -1.61
C ILE A 306 32.39 23.48 -2.75
N LEU A 307 31.87 22.34 -3.23
CA LEU A 307 32.42 21.63 -4.38
C LEU A 307 32.42 22.49 -5.66
N ILE A 308 31.36 23.27 -5.88
CA ILE A 308 31.30 24.22 -7.01
C ILE A 308 32.40 25.24 -6.91
N GLN A 309 32.60 25.89 -5.78
CA GLN A 309 33.64 26.90 -5.58
C GLN A 309 35.03 26.32 -5.78
N LYS A 310 35.33 25.14 -5.19
CA LYS A 310 36.62 24.46 -5.36
C LYS A 310 36.86 24.08 -6.82
N SER A 311 35.83 23.61 -7.53
CA SER A 311 35.93 23.22 -8.94
C SER A 311 36.22 24.42 -9.85
N ILE A 312 35.61 25.58 -9.58
CA ILE A 312 35.88 26.84 -10.32
C ILE A 312 37.30 27.30 -10.05
N LYS A 313 37.72 27.36 -8.78
CA LYS A 313 39.07 27.78 -8.40
C LYS A 313 40.15 26.89 -9.01
N ALA A 314 39.91 25.55 -9.04
CA ALA A 314 40.80 24.62 -9.72
C ALA A 314 40.90 24.89 -11.22
N ALA A 315 39.79 25.21 -11.89
CA ALA A 315 39.76 25.56 -13.32
C ALA A 315 40.49 26.86 -13.61
N GLU A 316 40.35 27.89 -12.76
CA GLU A 316 41.06 29.19 -12.89
C GLU A 316 42.56 29.04 -12.65
N ASN A 317 42.97 28.31 -11.61
CA ASN A 317 44.38 28.03 -11.34
C ASN A 317 45.03 27.29 -12.50
N LYS A 318 44.33 26.34 -13.14
CA LYS A 318 44.84 25.61 -14.30
C LYS A 318 44.97 26.51 -15.56
N ARG A 319 44.10 27.50 -15.72
CA ARG A 319 44.18 28.48 -16.82
C ARG A 319 45.35 29.47 -16.66
N ASN A 320 45.60 29.88 -15.40
CA ASN A 320 46.61 30.91 -15.10
C ASN A 320 48.03 30.34 -14.96
N LYS A 321 48.18 29.03 -14.74
CA LYS A 321 49.49 28.36 -14.62
C LYS A 321 49.82 27.61 -15.92
N SER A 322 50.56 28.23 -16.78
CA SER A 322 51.19 27.58 -17.95
C SER A 322 52.43 26.75 -17.58
N GLY A 323 52.51 26.12 -16.43
CA GLY A 323 53.64 25.30 -16.02
C GLY A 323 53.52 24.72 -14.63
N LYS A 324 53.75 23.43 -14.56
CA LYS A 324 54.05 22.55 -13.38
C LYS A 324 53.39 22.91 -12.04
N GLY A 325 52.39 22.17 -11.71
CA GLY A 325 51.72 22.17 -10.40
C GLY A 325 50.20 22.15 -10.54
N SER A 326 49.61 20.98 -10.75
CA SER A 326 48.15 20.87 -10.97
C SER A 326 47.41 20.55 -9.69
N ASP A 327 46.48 21.42 -9.30
CA ASP A 327 45.43 21.11 -8.31
C ASP A 327 44.35 20.20 -8.97
N GLY A 328 44.71 18.96 -9.30
CA GLY A 328 43.80 18.00 -9.93
C GLY A 328 44.54 16.72 -10.36
N PRO A 329 43.84 15.63 -10.69
CA PRO A 329 44.47 14.42 -11.21
C PRO A 329 45.17 14.74 -12.55
N GLY A 330 46.43 14.36 -12.67
CA GLY A 330 47.46 14.65 -13.64
C GLY A 330 47.14 15.35 -14.97
N ASN A 331 46.15 14.89 -15.75
CA ASN A 331 45.86 15.38 -17.10
C ASN A 331 44.52 16.11 -17.26
N THR A 332 43.82 16.42 -16.16
CA THR A 332 42.48 17.05 -16.24
C THR A 332 42.58 18.50 -16.72
N GLY A 333 41.98 18.83 -17.85
CA GLY A 333 41.95 20.18 -18.43
C GLY A 333 40.99 21.13 -17.71
N ALA A 334 41.24 22.44 -17.74
CA ALA A 334 40.38 23.48 -17.18
C ALA A 334 38.93 23.43 -17.72
N SER A 335 38.74 23.01 -18.97
CA SER A 335 37.42 22.82 -19.57
C SER A 335 36.63 21.70 -18.87
N THR A 336 37.26 20.57 -18.55
CA THR A 336 36.69 19.43 -17.82
C THR A 336 36.22 19.86 -16.43
N MET A 337 37.05 20.59 -15.68
CA MET A 337 36.72 21.12 -14.36
C MET A 337 35.53 22.09 -14.43
N GLY A 338 35.45 22.92 -15.46
CA GLY A 338 34.35 23.84 -15.72
C GLY A 338 33.02 23.11 -16.05
N VAL A 339 33.08 21.98 -16.74
CA VAL A 339 31.89 21.13 -17.00
C VAL A 339 31.37 20.52 -15.71
N VAL A 340 32.25 19.97 -14.87
CA VAL A 340 31.86 19.42 -13.55
C VAL A 340 31.21 20.51 -12.68
N ALA A 341 31.79 21.72 -12.64
CA ALA A 341 31.19 22.85 -11.92
C ALA A 341 29.78 23.20 -12.44
N ARG A 342 29.55 23.16 -13.76
CA ARG A 342 28.21 23.38 -14.34
C ARG A 342 27.22 22.28 -13.97
N SER A 343 27.62 21.02 -14.00
CA SER A 343 26.78 19.89 -13.59
C SER A 343 26.39 19.98 -12.11
N LEU A 344 27.37 20.31 -11.25
CA LEU A 344 27.10 20.54 -9.81
C LEU A 344 26.14 21.72 -9.59
N ARG A 345 26.30 22.85 -10.34
CA ARG A 345 25.35 23.97 -10.26
C ARG A 345 23.93 23.58 -10.64
N LYS A 346 23.77 22.74 -11.67
CA LYS A 346 22.45 22.25 -12.09
C LYS A 346 21.79 21.42 -11.01
N VAL A 347 22.53 20.50 -10.39
CA VAL A 347 22.05 19.70 -9.25
C VAL A 347 21.70 20.58 -8.06
N HIS A 348 22.60 21.49 -7.69
CA HIS A 348 22.41 22.43 -6.59
C HIS A 348 21.10 23.23 -6.74
N ARG A 349 20.89 23.83 -7.90
CA ARG A 349 19.67 24.60 -8.21
C ARG A 349 18.42 23.73 -8.10
N LYS A 350 18.44 22.54 -8.66
CA LYS A 350 17.34 21.60 -8.60
C LYS A 350 16.97 21.22 -7.16
N LEU A 351 17.97 20.92 -6.33
CA LEU A 351 17.74 20.60 -4.92
C LEU A 351 17.17 21.80 -4.14
N GLN A 352 17.64 23.02 -4.43
CA GLN A 352 17.09 24.24 -3.81
C GLN A 352 15.63 24.50 -4.23
N GLU A 353 15.30 24.32 -5.52
CA GLU A 353 13.93 24.45 -6.02
C GLU A 353 12.97 23.46 -5.30
N MET A 354 13.43 22.22 -5.10
CA MET A 354 12.67 21.19 -4.39
C MET A 354 12.48 21.53 -2.90
N GLU A 355 13.54 21.99 -2.24
CA GLU A 355 13.47 22.41 -0.83
C GLU A 355 12.51 23.59 -0.63
N GLN A 356 12.57 24.58 -1.54
CA GLN A 356 11.63 25.71 -1.55
C GLN A 356 10.20 25.25 -1.80
N SER A 357 9.99 24.33 -2.75
CA SER A 357 8.68 23.73 -3.03
C SER A 357 8.13 22.97 -1.81
N ASN A 358 8.97 22.16 -1.17
CA ASN A 358 8.57 21.45 0.06
C ASN A 358 8.24 22.43 1.18
N THR A 359 9.05 23.47 1.38
CA THR A 359 8.79 24.53 2.38
C THR A 359 7.47 25.24 2.10
N SER A 360 7.20 25.60 0.86
CA SER A 360 5.94 26.22 0.46
C SER A 360 4.74 25.31 0.75
N ASN A 361 4.87 24.01 0.49
CA ASN A 361 3.83 23.03 0.80
C ASN A 361 3.61 22.85 2.30
N ARG A 362 4.68 22.86 3.12
CA ARG A 362 4.58 22.80 4.60
C ARG A 362 3.90 24.03 5.18
N ASN A 363 4.15 25.20 4.63
CA ASN A 363 3.55 26.47 5.07
C ASN A 363 2.03 26.53 4.90
N LYS A 364 1.44 25.64 4.08
CA LYS A 364 -0.02 25.47 3.98
C LYS A 364 -0.62 24.91 5.26
N TYR A 365 0.19 24.29 6.14
CA TYR A 365 -0.23 23.63 7.37
C TYR A 365 0.48 24.23 8.60
N PRO A 366 0.25 25.53 8.94
CA PRO A 366 0.97 26.24 10.01
C PRO A 366 0.69 25.66 11.42
N HIS A 367 -0.38 24.90 11.55
CA HIS A 367 -0.76 24.22 12.79
C HIS A 367 -0.05 22.88 13.01
N LEU A 368 0.65 22.34 11.98
CA LEU A 368 1.44 21.14 12.09
C LEU A 368 2.91 21.48 12.37
N LYS A 369 3.48 20.78 13.35
CA LYS A 369 4.89 20.93 13.69
C LYS A 369 5.74 20.00 12.84
N PHE A 370 6.38 20.54 11.83
CA PHE A 370 7.39 19.81 11.04
C PHE A 370 8.75 19.95 11.71
N GLU A 371 9.43 18.83 11.84
CA GLU A 371 10.81 18.75 12.35
C GLU A 371 11.75 18.32 11.21
N GLU A 372 13.00 18.74 11.27
CA GLU A 372 14.01 18.25 10.34
C GLU A 372 14.25 16.77 10.60
N LEU A 373 14.40 15.98 9.51
CA LEU A 373 14.70 14.55 9.64
C LEU A 373 16.06 14.41 10.36
N PRO A 374 16.11 13.75 11.51
CA PRO A 374 17.36 13.46 12.19
C PRO A 374 18.28 12.63 11.30
N ASP A 375 19.59 12.76 11.50
CA ASP A 375 20.54 11.91 10.80
C ASP A 375 20.31 10.43 11.16
N PRO A 376 19.93 9.57 10.20
CA PRO A 376 19.56 8.20 10.48
C PRO A 376 20.74 7.32 10.91
N TYR A 377 21.98 7.74 10.66
CA TYR A 377 23.19 7.00 11.07
C TYR A 377 23.55 7.25 12.53
N SER A 378 23.44 8.50 13.00
CA SER A 378 23.87 8.87 14.34
C SER A 378 22.71 8.99 15.35
N GLN A 379 21.46 9.16 14.88
CA GLN A 379 20.29 9.42 15.73
C GLN A 379 19.06 8.59 15.29
N PRO A 380 19.21 7.28 14.99
CA PRO A 380 18.11 6.45 14.51
C PRO A 380 16.98 6.34 15.54
N GLU A 381 17.29 6.43 16.83
CA GLU A 381 16.33 6.38 17.94
C GLU A 381 15.36 7.57 17.95
N LYS A 382 15.71 8.68 17.34
CA LYS A 382 14.78 9.82 17.18
C LYS A 382 13.75 9.57 16.08
N ILE A 383 14.05 8.64 15.16
CA ILE A 383 13.18 8.29 14.04
C ILE A 383 12.30 7.08 14.40
N ILE A 384 12.87 6.09 15.08
CA ILE A 384 12.18 4.84 15.43
C ILE A 384 12.24 4.60 16.93
N GLN A 385 11.09 4.72 17.59
CA GLN A 385 10.91 4.41 19.03
C GLN A 385 9.63 3.60 19.23
N LYS A 386 9.55 2.87 20.35
CA LYS A 386 8.31 2.24 20.81
C LYS A 386 7.21 3.30 20.93
N SER A 387 6.00 2.99 20.50
CA SER A 387 4.86 3.91 20.49
C SER A 387 5.08 5.19 19.68
N GLN A 388 5.92 5.13 18.64
CA GLN A 388 6.16 6.28 17.74
C GLN A 388 5.66 6.01 16.34
N VAL A 389 4.97 7.01 15.78
CA VAL A 389 4.65 7.10 14.35
C VAL A 389 5.45 8.25 13.79
N SER A 390 6.34 7.94 12.85
CA SER A 390 7.17 8.89 12.14
C SER A 390 6.69 9.02 10.71
N ILE A 391 6.40 10.23 10.26
CA ILE A 391 5.93 10.52 8.89
C ILE A 391 7.01 11.36 8.21
N LEU A 392 7.58 10.85 7.12
CA LEU A 392 8.48 11.60 6.25
C LEU A 392 7.69 12.23 5.10
N TYR A 393 7.54 13.54 5.12
CA TYR A 393 6.78 14.33 4.16
C TYR A 393 7.66 14.77 2.99
N LEU A 394 7.42 14.18 1.80
CA LEU A 394 8.26 14.39 0.61
C LEU A 394 7.62 15.27 -0.47
N LYS A 395 6.43 15.85 -0.21
CA LYS A 395 5.75 16.69 -1.22
C LYS A 395 6.64 17.85 -1.66
N GLY A 396 6.83 17.96 -2.97
CA GLY A 396 7.73 18.95 -3.57
C GLY A 396 9.07 18.39 -4.04
N TYR A 397 9.40 17.16 -3.65
CA TYR A 397 10.56 16.44 -4.19
C TYR A 397 10.16 15.58 -5.39
N GLU A 398 10.99 15.58 -6.43
CA GLU A 398 10.86 14.66 -7.57
C GLU A 398 11.19 13.22 -7.15
N SER A 399 10.78 12.23 -7.96
CA SER A 399 10.90 10.80 -7.61
C SER A 399 12.34 10.37 -7.33
N LEU A 400 13.33 10.84 -8.12
CA LEU A 400 14.72 10.42 -7.94
C LEU A 400 15.37 10.95 -6.66
N PRO A 401 15.31 12.25 -6.31
CA PRO A 401 15.77 12.74 -5.02
C PRO A 401 15.02 12.10 -3.85
N SER A 402 13.72 11.88 -3.98
CA SER A 402 12.93 11.15 -2.98
C SER A 402 13.44 9.72 -2.78
N SER A 403 13.73 9.00 -3.88
CA SER A 403 14.31 7.66 -3.86
C SER A 403 15.67 7.64 -3.14
N THR A 404 16.49 8.65 -3.38
CA THR A 404 17.81 8.77 -2.71
C THR A 404 17.66 8.98 -1.21
N ILE A 405 16.78 9.89 -0.79
CA ILE A 405 16.51 10.15 0.63
C ILE A 405 16.00 8.88 1.32
N VAL A 406 15.03 8.20 0.70
CA VAL A 406 14.44 6.97 1.22
C VAL A 406 15.45 5.83 1.27
N SER A 407 16.34 5.72 0.28
CA SER A 407 17.43 4.72 0.28
C SER A 407 18.35 4.91 1.49
N ILE A 408 18.86 6.12 1.70
CA ILE A 408 19.74 6.46 2.82
C ILE A 408 19.04 6.18 4.16
N LEU A 409 17.82 6.62 4.30
CA LEU A 409 17.05 6.42 5.52
C LEU A 409 16.83 4.95 5.84
N LEU A 410 16.28 4.19 4.89
CA LEU A 410 15.95 2.79 5.10
C LEU A 410 17.19 1.91 5.24
N GLU A 411 18.25 2.18 4.49
CA GLU A 411 19.52 1.45 4.59
C GLU A 411 20.14 1.61 5.98
N SER A 412 20.22 2.84 6.47
CA SER A 412 20.73 3.11 7.80
C SER A 412 19.90 2.46 8.90
N LEU A 413 18.58 2.61 8.88
CA LEU A 413 17.70 1.97 9.85
C LEU A 413 17.77 0.44 9.80
N PHE A 414 17.89 -0.13 8.61
CA PHE A 414 18.09 -1.57 8.44
C PHE A 414 19.43 -2.03 9.02
N ASN A 415 20.52 -1.29 8.79
CA ASN A 415 21.84 -1.60 9.33
C ASN A 415 21.82 -1.55 10.88
N HIS A 416 21.13 -0.59 11.50
CA HIS A 416 20.94 -0.55 12.96
C HIS A 416 20.14 -1.75 13.50
N ARG A 417 19.28 -2.35 12.68
CA ARG A 417 18.53 -3.57 13.05
C ARG A 417 19.32 -4.86 12.79
N SER A 418 20.12 -4.88 11.73
CA SER A 418 20.91 -6.07 11.34
C SER A 418 22.23 -6.21 12.13
N ALA A 419 22.75 -5.11 12.70
CA ALA A 419 23.91 -5.12 13.56
C ALA A 419 23.68 -5.94 14.85
N GLY A 420 24.73 -6.51 15.41
CA GLY A 420 24.67 -7.30 16.65
C GLY A 420 24.05 -6.54 17.82
N ASN A 421 24.36 -5.25 17.97
CA ASN A 421 23.75 -4.34 18.94
C ASN A 421 22.57 -3.62 18.29
N ARG A 422 21.39 -4.20 18.39
CA ARG A 422 20.14 -3.62 17.87
C ARG A 422 19.79 -2.35 18.63
N THR A 423 20.14 -1.19 18.09
CA THR A 423 19.98 0.12 18.75
C THR A 423 18.56 0.67 18.69
N ILE A 424 17.73 0.19 17.77
CA ILE A 424 16.33 0.58 17.61
C ILE A 424 15.39 -0.63 17.68
N PRO A 425 14.11 -0.47 18.09
CA PRO A 425 13.14 -1.56 18.10
C PRO A 425 12.76 -2.03 16.68
N PRO A 426 12.12 -3.20 16.53
CA PRO A 426 11.47 -3.59 15.28
C PRO A 426 10.49 -2.51 14.83
N PHE A 427 10.36 -2.30 13.51
CA PHE A 427 9.48 -1.27 12.96
C PHE A 427 8.84 -1.69 11.66
N PHE A 428 7.76 -0.99 11.31
CA PHE A 428 7.00 -1.22 10.10
C PHE A 428 7.02 0.02 9.22
N THR A 429 7.45 -0.14 7.98
CA THR A 429 7.51 0.98 7.02
C THR A 429 6.35 0.91 6.04
N VAL A 430 5.61 1.99 5.92
CA VAL A 430 4.57 2.20 4.91
C VAL A 430 5.15 3.09 3.81
N LEU A 431 5.22 2.58 2.59
CA LEU A 431 5.62 3.35 1.41
C LEU A 431 4.38 3.68 0.58
N GLU A 432 3.91 4.91 0.69
CA GLU A 432 2.85 5.44 -0.19
C GLU A 432 3.42 5.71 -1.59
N GLU A 433 2.60 5.45 -2.61
CA GLU A 433 2.98 5.55 -4.03
C GLU A 433 4.31 4.84 -4.34
N ALA A 434 4.40 3.58 -3.94
CA ALA A 434 5.62 2.77 -3.97
C ALA A 434 6.32 2.73 -5.34
N GLN A 435 5.58 2.96 -6.45
CA GLN A 435 6.17 3.05 -7.79
C GLN A 435 7.17 4.22 -7.95
N ASN A 436 7.14 5.21 -7.05
CA ASN A 436 8.12 6.30 -7.03
C ASN A 436 9.48 5.86 -6.44
N PHE A 437 9.52 4.71 -5.78
CA PHE A 437 10.70 4.21 -5.06
C PHE A 437 11.21 2.88 -5.62
N ILE A 438 10.33 2.07 -6.17
CA ILE A 438 10.63 0.75 -6.76
C ILE A 438 10.00 0.61 -8.15
N PRO A 439 10.34 1.49 -9.12
CA PRO A 439 9.81 1.36 -10.47
C PRO A 439 10.26 0.05 -11.11
N SER A 440 9.45 -0.47 -12.03
CA SER A 440 9.80 -1.63 -12.85
C SER A 440 10.94 -1.30 -13.82
N LYS A 441 11.60 -2.33 -14.38
CA LYS A 441 12.66 -2.15 -15.37
C LYS A 441 12.22 -1.33 -16.59
N SER A 442 10.97 -1.51 -17.03
CA SER A 442 10.38 -0.75 -18.14
C SER A 442 10.21 0.73 -17.85
N GLU A 443 10.17 1.14 -16.57
CA GLU A 443 10.02 2.52 -16.12
C GLU A 443 11.37 3.18 -15.76
N GLY A 444 12.49 2.55 -16.10
CA GLY A 444 13.85 3.10 -15.91
C GLY A 444 14.42 2.89 -14.51
N GLN A 445 14.25 1.69 -13.95
CA GLN A 445 14.69 1.26 -12.62
C GLN A 445 16.16 1.56 -12.30
N ASP A 446 17.05 1.47 -13.30
CA ASP A 446 18.52 1.54 -13.14
C ASP A 446 19.06 2.86 -12.53
N GLY A 447 18.20 3.76 -12.13
CA GLY A 447 18.60 5.03 -11.53
C GLY A 447 18.00 5.31 -10.17
N TYR A 448 17.27 4.36 -9.59
CA TYR A 448 16.59 4.56 -8.31
C TYR A 448 17.33 3.83 -7.19
N PRO A 449 18.10 4.55 -6.33
CA PRO A 449 18.88 3.93 -5.25
C PRO A 449 18.02 3.12 -4.27
N SER A 450 16.77 3.54 -4.05
CA SER A 450 15.86 2.86 -3.12
C SER A 450 15.48 1.45 -3.55
N VAL A 451 15.59 1.10 -4.84
CA VAL A 451 15.24 -0.24 -5.33
C VAL A 451 16.08 -1.32 -4.68
N SER A 452 17.41 -1.14 -4.66
CA SER A 452 18.35 -2.11 -4.05
C SER A 452 18.11 -2.24 -2.55
N THR A 453 17.92 -1.13 -1.86
CA THR A 453 17.67 -1.08 -0.42
C THR A 453 16.35 -1.74 -0.05
N ILE A 454 15.26 -1.39 -0.74
CA ILE A 454 13.94 -1.98 -0.47
C ILE A 454 13.93 -3.47 -0.82
N LYS A 455 14.61 -3.88 -1.90
CA LYS A 455 14.77 -5.29 -2.26
C LYS A 455 15.48 -6.08 -1.17
N LYS A 456 16.56 -5.53 -0.59
CA LYS A 456 17.28 -6.14 0.54
C LYS A 456 16.36 -6.29 1.76
N ILE A 457 15.61 -5.24 2.12
CA ILE A 457 14.66 -5.31 3.23
C ILE A 457 13.53 -6.31 2.95
N ALA A 458 13.00 -6.36 1.74
CA ALA A 458 11.96 -7.33 1.36
C ALA A 458 12.44 -8.78 1.47
N THR A 459 13.72 -9.04 1.20
CA THR A 459 14.32 -10.40 1.26
C THR A 459 14.75 -10.80 2.68
N GLU A 460 15.31 -9.86 3.43
CA GLU A 460 16.00 -10.17 4.70
C GLU A 460 15.29 -9.57 5.93
N GLY A 461 14.42 -8.59 5.73
CA GLY A 461 13.81 -7.77 6.78
C GLY A 461 13.08 -8.57 7.86
N ARG A 462 12.48 -9.71 7.48
CA ARG A 462 11.81 -10.62 8.42
C ARG A 462 12.73 -11.04 9.58
N LYS A 463 14.00 -11.33 9.31
CA LYS A 463 14.97 -11.79 10.32
C LYS A 463 15.31 -10.69 11.32
N PHE A 464 15.19 -9.43 10.89
CA PHE A 464 15.60 -8.27 11.66
C PHE A 464 14.42 -7.45 12.20
N GLY A 465 13.18 -7.84 11.92
CA GLY A 465 11.98 -7.16 12.36
C GLY A 465 11.76 -5.83 11.65
N THR A 466 12.11 -5.75 10.36
CA THR A 466 11.84 -4.62 9.48
C THR A 466 10.79 -5.01 8.44
N GLY A 467 9.53 -4.64 8.68
CA GLY A 467 8.42 -4.94 7.79
C GLY A 467 8.14 -3.82 6.80
N LEU A 468 7.54 -4.17 5.66
CA LEU A 468 7.16 -3.24 4.59
C LEU A 468 5.67 -3.37 4.27
N MET A 469 5.02 -2.22 4.07
CA MET A 469 3.74 -2.10 3.38
C MET A 469 3.97 -1.23 2.14
N LEU A 470 3.82 -1.82 0.97
CA LEU A 470 3.91 -1.12 -0.30
C LEU A 470 2.50 -0.75 -0.76
N VAL A 471 2.25 0.53 -0.98
CA VAL A 471 0.94 1.05 -1.41
C VAL A 471 1.08 1.63 -2.80
N SER A 472 0.29 1.14 -3.76
CA SER A 472 0.38 1.60 -5.15
C SER A 472 -0.99 1.64 -5.83
N GLN A 473 -1.18 2.65 -6.67
CA GLN A 473 -2.32 2.71 -7.59
C GLN A 473 -1.98 2.17 -8.99
N ARG A 474 -0.71 1.88 -9.27
CA ARG A 474 -0.23 1.37 -10.56
C ARG A 474 0.69 0.18 -10.36
N PRO A 475 0.16 -0.98 -9.96
CA PRO A 475 0.96 -2.14 -9.60
C PRO A 475 1.85 -2.64 -10.74
N TYR A 476 1.45 -2.55 -12.00
CA TYR A 476 2.28 -2.95 -13.15
C TYR A 476 3.57 -2.13 -13.30
N ARG A 477 3.70 -0.97 -12.61
CA ARG A 477 4.91 -0.14 -12.59
C ARG A 477 5.87 -0.50 -11.46
N LEU A 478 5.50 -1.45 -10.60
CA LEU A 478 6.35 -1.89 -9.50
C LEU A 478 7.37 -2.94 -9.98
N ASP A 479 8.50 -2.99 -9.30
CA ASP A 479 9.49 -4.06 -9.48
C ASP A 479 8.90 -5.42 -9.10
N GLU A 480 8.86 -6.33 -10.07
CA GLU A 480 8.26 -7.67 -9.88
C GLU A 480 9.02 -8.49 -8.84
N THR A 481 10.35 -8.31 -8.74
CA THR A 481 11.17 -9.07 -7.77
C THR A 481 10.85 -8.67 -6.34
N VAL A 482 10.61 -7.38 -6.10
CA VAL A 482 10.20 -6.89 -4.77
C VAL A 482 8.78 -7.36 -4.48
N CYS A 483 7.86 -7.25 -5.45
CA CYS A 483 6.47 -7.69 -5.26
C CYS A 483 6.36 -9.19 -4.99
N ALA A 484 7.22 -10.03 -5.59
CA ALA A 484 7.28 -11.46 -5.32
C ALA A 484 7.70 -11.82 -3.86
N GLN A 485 8.30 -10.87 -3.14
CA GLN A 485 8.63 -11.08 -1.71
C GLN A 485 7.48 -10.68 -0.77
N MET A 486 6.42 -10.08 -1.30
CA MET A 486 5.24 -9.74 -0.52
C MET A 486 4.42 -11.01 -0.29
N ASN A 487 4.21 -11.36 0.97
CA ASN A 487 3.49 -12.59 1.31
C ASN A 487 2.00 -12.34 1.65
N SER A 488 1.58 -11.07 1.60
CA SER A 488 0.22 -10.68 1.93
C SER A 488 -0.25 -9.57 1.00
N TYR A 489 -1.51 -9.62 0.64
CA TYR A 489 -2.07 -8.78 -0.41
C TYR A 489 -3.40 -8.18 0.01
N ILE A 490 -3.57 -6.89 -0.25
CA ILE A 490 -4.83 -6.17 -0.12
C ILE A 490 -5.14 -5.59 -1.50
N ILE A 491 -6.11 -6.17 -2.18
CA ILE A 491 -6.45 -5.78 -3.55
C ILE A 491 -7.83 -5.15 -3.54
N LEU A 492 -7.84 -3.86 -3.74
CA LEU A 492 -9.04 -3.06 -3.86
C LEU A 492 -9.48 -2.98 -5.33
N ARG A 493 -10.47 -2.15 -5.63
CA ARG A 493 -10.97 -1.99 -6.99
C ARG A 493 -9.88 -1.68 -8.01
N LEU A 494 -9.82 -2.46 -9.10
CA LEU A 494 -8.92 -2.30 -10.24
C LEU A 494 -9.73 -2.40 -11.53
N LYS A 495 -9.69 -1.35 -12.37
CA LYS A 495 -10.37 -1.32 -13.68
C LYS A 495 -9.44 -1.60 -14.86
N ASN A 496 -8.15 -1.30 -14.70
CA ASN A 496 -7.17 -1.44 -15.78
C ASN A 496 -6.76 -2.92 -15.93
N GLU A 497 -6.85 -3.46 -17.14
CA GLU A 497 -6.47 -4.84 -17.43
C GLU A 497 -4.99 -5.16 -17.18
N ARG A 498 -4.06 -4.20 -17.38
CA ARG A 498 -2.64 -4.41 -17.10
C ARG A 498 -2.41 -4.64 -15.60
N ASP A 499 -3.11 -3.85 -14.76
CA ASP A 499 -3.06 -4.00 -13.32
C ASP A 499 -3.65 -5.34 -12.86
N GLN A 500 -4.76 -5.76 -13.47
CA GLN A 500 -5.37 -7.07 -13.18
C GLN A 500 -4.47 -8.24 -13.59
N ARG A 501 -3.80 -8.13 -14.74
CA ARG A 501 -2.81 -9.14 -15.18
C ARG A 501 -1.61 -9.21 -14.25
N PHE A 502 -1.11 -8.05 -13.80
CA PHE A 502 -0.02 -8.01 -12.81
C PHE A 502 -0.41 -8.75 -11.54
N VAL A 503 -1.58 -8.47 -10.98
CA VAL A 503 -2.11 -9.15 -9.79
C VAL A 503 -2.18 -10.66 -10.01
N LYS A 504 -2.74 -11.10 -11.14
CA LYS A 504 -2.86 -12.50 -11.49
C LYS A 504 -1.50 -13.22 -11.58
N ASN A 505 -0.48 -12.56 -12.09
CA ASN A 505 0.85 -13.14 -12.27
C ASN A 505 1.69 -13.11 -10.99
N THR A 506 1.44 -12.16 -10.08
CA THR A 506 2.24 -11.95 -8.88
C THR A 506 1.72 -12.75 -7.68
N MET A 507 0.43 -13.02 -7.63
CA MET A 507 -0.19 -13.71 -6.49
C MET A 507 -0.25 -15.21 -6.69
N GLU A 508 0.28 -15.93 -5.73
CA GLU A 508 0.08 -17.38 -5.63
C GLU A 508 -1.37 -17.70 -5.29
N ASN A 509 -1.92 -18.75 -5.89
CA ASN A 509 -3.29 -19.24 -5.65
C ASN A 509 -4.42 -18.25 -6.01
N TRP A 510 -4.21 -17.37 -6.97
CA TRP A 510 -5.22 -16.43 -7.43
C TRP A 510 -6.22 -17.09 -8.39
N ASP A 511 -7.50 -16.90 -8.11
CA ASP A 511 -8.56 -17.41 -8.98
C ASP A 511 -8.97 -16.38 -10.06
N ASN A 512 -9.18 -16.89 -11.29
CA ASN A 512 -9.69 -16.06 -12.39
C ASN A 512 -11.07 -15.45 -12.09
N GLU A 513 -11.92 -16.14 -11.33
CA GLU A 513 -13.25 -15.65 -10.97
C GLU A 513 -13.17 -14.50 -9.95
N GLU A 514 -12.21 -14.53 -9.03
CA GLU A 514 -11.95 -13.42 -8.12
C GLU A 514 -11.44 -12.19 -8.90
N ALA A 515 -10.58 -12.38 -9.91
CA ALA A 515 -10.10 -11.29 -10.76
C ALA A 515 -11.23 -10.57 -11.50
N LYS A 516 -12.24 -11.29 -11.96
CA LYS A 516 -13.42 -10.72 -12.64
C LYS A 516 -14.25 -9.79 -11.73
N GLN A 517 -14.15 -9.91 -10.42
CA GLN A 517 -14.88 -9.08 -9.46
C GLN A 517 -14.19 -7.73 -9.19
N LEU A 518 -12.86 -7.63 -9.41
CA LEU A 518 -12.08 -6.43 -9.08
C LEU A 518 -12.62 -5.12 -9.66
N PRO A 519 -13.13 -5.05 -10.92
CA PRO A 519 -13.69 -3.82 -11.46
C PRO A 519 -14.99 -3.37 -10.78
N SER A 520 -15.75 -4.32 -10.21
CA SER A 520 -17.09 -4.10 -9.65
C SER A 520 -17.09 -3.74 -8.17
N PHE A 521 -15.94 -3.79 -7.49
CA PHE A 521 -15.86 -3.49 -6.06
C PHE A 521 -16.28 -2.04 -5.77
N ALA A 522 -17.07 -1.87 -4.71
CA ALA A 522 -17.38 -0.56 -4.16
C ALA A 522 -16.17 0.04 -3.43
N ASN A 523 -16.27 1.31 -3.05
CA ASN A 523 -15.22 1.97 -2.28
C ASN A 523 -15.00 1.26 -0.93
N GLY A 524 -13.75 0.98 -0.61
CA GLY A 524 -13.37 0.26 0.60
C GLY A 524 -13.64 -1.24 0.55
N GLN A 525 -14.08 -1.80 -0.58
CA GLN A 525 -14.15 -3.24 -0.78
C GLN A 525 -12.87 -3.75 -1.41
N GLY A 526 -12.42 -4.91 -0.96
CA GLY A 526 -11.24 -5.55 -1.50
C GLY A 526 -11.08 -6.99 -1.07
N ILE A 527 -10.11 -7.66 -1.68
CA ILE A 527 -9.69 -9.00 -1.32
C ILE A 527 -8.47 -8.89 -0.42
N VAL A 528 -8.55 -9.56 0.72
CA VAL A 528 -7.44 -9.74 1.68
C VAL A 528 -6.97 -11.17 1.55
N SER A 529 -5.68 -11.37 1.25
CA SER A 529 -5.13 -12.67 0.96
C SER A 529 -3.69 -12.81 1.44
N GLY A 530 -3.15 -14.03 1.38
CA GLY A 530 -1.79 -14.36 1.78
C GLY A 530 -1.69 -14.72 3.25
N GLN A 531 -0.53 -14.52 3.84
CA GLN A 531 -0.23 -15.08 5.18
C GLN A 531 -0.87 -14.32 6.35
N ILE A 532 -1.53 -13.19 6.10
CA ILE A 532 -2.29 -12.45 7.11
C ILE A 532 -3.68 -13.03 7.37
N THR A 533 -4.16 -13.91 6.50
CA THR A 533 -5.46 -14.61 6.62
C THR A 533 -5.29 -16.11 6.36
N SER A 534 -6.25 -16.93 6.82
CA SER A 534 -6.24 -18.38 6.55
C SER A 534 -6.65 -18.71 5.11
N ILE A 535 -7.54 -17.89 4.54
CA ILE A 535 -8.07 -18.02 3.17
C ILE A 535 -8.27 -16.61 2.57
N PRO A 536 -8.29 -16.46 1.24
CA PRO A 536 -8.66 -15.18 0.62
C PRO A 536 -10.08 -14.75 1.01
N LEU A 537 -10.24 -13.50 1.46
CA LEU A 537 -11.52 -12.96 1.95
C LEU A 537 -11.89 -11.68 1.22
N THR A 538 -13.13 -11.57 0.77
CA THR A 538 -13.68 -10.30 0.25
C THR A 538 -14.25 -9.50 1.42
N VAL A 539 -13.62 -8.37 1.74
CA VAL A 539 -13.85 -7.58 2.95
C VAL A 539 -14.32 -6.17 2.60
N GLN A 540 -15.31 -5.67 3.33
CA GLN A 540 -15.59 -4.26 3.43
C GLN A 540 -14.73 -3.69 4.56
N ILE A 541 -13.74 -2.89 4.22
CA ILE A 541 -12.81 -2.30 5.19
C ILE A 541 -13.56 -1.30 6.06
N LYS A 542 -13.33 -1.35 7.35
CA LYS A 542 -13.90 -0.42 8.32
C LYS A 542 -13.32 0.98 8.09
N PHE A 543 -14.18 1.93 7.79
CA PHE A 543 -13.79 3.32 7.70
C PHE A 543 -13.49 3.89 9.09
N ASP A 544 -12.40 4.63 9.21
CA ASP A 544 -11.92 5.21 10.47
C ASP A 544 -12.07 6.73 10.41
N ASP A 545 -13.24 7.24 10.79
CA ASP A 545 -13.53 8.67 10.85
C ASP A 545 -12.56 9.41 11.79
N ASP A 546 -12.12 8.70 12.83
CA ASP A 546 -11.25 9.26 13.88
C ASP A 546 -9.85 9.63 13.38
N LEU A 547 -9.33 8.97 12.34
CA LEU A 547 -8.02 9.27 11.74
C LEU A 547 -8.11 9.98 10.40
N THR A 548 -9.31 10.24 9.91
CA THR A 548 -9.54 10.96 8.65
C THR A 548 -9.76 12.44 8.96
N ASN A 549 -8.95 13.32 8.36
CA ASN A 549 -9.23 14.75 8.38
C ASN A 549 -9.69 15.18 7.01
N GLN A 550 -10.93 15.62 6.90
CA GLN A 550 -11.52 16.10 5.65
C GLN A 550 -10.85 17.39 5.15
N ASP A 551 -10.20 18.13 6.04
CA ASP A 551 -9.52 19.40 5.72
C ASP A 551 -8.11 19.18 5.14
N ILE A 552 -7.59 17.94 5.17
CA ILE A 552 -6.25 17.59 4.67
C ILE A 552 -6.40 16.45 3.66
N GLY A 553 -6.13 16.75 2.39
CA GLY A 553 -6.11 15.75 1.33
C GLY A 553 -7.05 15.99 0.17
N ASP A 554 -8.27 16.45 0.39
CA ASP A 554 -9.18 16.86 -0.68
C ASP A 554 -9.26 18.40 -0.71
N GLU A 555 -8.51 19.01 -1.62
CA GLU A 555 -8.62 20.46 -1.88
C GLU A 555 -10.01 20.74 -2.43
N ASN A 556 -10.78 21.58 -1.76
CA ASN A 556 -12.07 22.05 -2.27
C ASN A 556 -11.83 23.12 -3.33
N PHE A 557 -11.48 22.69 -4.53
CA PHE A 557 -11.14 23.59 -5.64
C PHE A 557 -12.24 24.59 -5.99
N ILE A 558 -13.51 24.28 -5.71
CA ILE A 558 -14.62 25.21 -5.94
C ILE A 558 -14.52 26.36 -4.95
N SER A 559 -14.34 26.09 -3.67
CA SER A 559 -14.17 27.14 -2.65
C SER A 559 -12.86 27.92 -2.85
N ASP A 560 -11.80 27.26 -3.31
CA ASP A 560 -10.54 27.92 -3.63
C ASP A 560 -10.71 28.92 -4.78
N VAL A 561 -11.45 28.54 -5.81
CA VAL A 561 -11.79 29.46 -6.91
C VAL A 561 -12.67 30.62 -6.44
N GLN A 562 -13.67 30.35 -5.60
CA GLN A 562 -14.54 31.38 -5.03
C GLN A 562 -13.78 32.39 -4.14
N ASN A 563 -12.75 31.89 -3.43
CA ASN A 563 -11.90 32.69 -2.55
C ASN A 563 -10.63 33.22 -3.24
N TRP A 564 -10.46 32.91 -4.52
CA TRP A 564 -9.28 33.31 -5.28
C TRP A 564 -9.17 34.83 -5.39
N LYS A 565 -8.17 35.38 -4.71
CA LYS A 565 -7.80 36.80 -4.88
C LYS A 565 -6.61 36.85 -5.86
N GLU A 566 -6.85 37.46 -7.00
CA GLU A 566 -5.79 37.68 -7.99
C GLU A 566 -4.64 38.47 -7.34
N SER A 567 -3.43 37.91 -7.37
CA SER A 567 -2.27 38.59 -6.77
C SER A 567 -2.01 39.90 -7.52
N SER A 568 -1.62 40.94 -6.80
CA SER A 568 -1.33 42.27 -7.37
C SER A 568 -0.29 42.22 -8.51
N ALA A 569 0.62 41.23 -8.47
CA ALA A 569 1.61 41.00 -9.52
C ALA A 569 0.99 40.43 -10.81
N ASN A 570 0.00 39.53 -10.70
CA ASN A 570 -0.70 38.97 -11.85
C ASN A 570 -1.69 40.00 -12.47
N LYS A 571 -2.28 40.86 -11.64
CA LYS A 571 -3.11 41.95 -12.09
C LYS A 571 -2.31 42.95 -12.92
N LYS A 572 -1.12 43.34 -12.46
CA LYS A 572 -0.19 44.20 -13.22
C LYS A 572 0.28 43.56 -14.52
N LYS A 573 0.54 42.26 -14.55
CA LYS A 573 0.92 41.55 -15.80
C LYS A 573 -0.23 41.51 -16.81
N ARG A 574 -1.46 41.31 -16.38
CA ARG A 574 -2.65 41.36 -17.26
C ARG A 574 -2.94 42.75 -17.76
N GLU A 575 -2.81 43.77 -16.92
CA GLU A 575 -2.93 45.18 -17.36
C GLU A 575 -1.86 45.55 -18.36
N PHE A 576 -0.63 45.09 -18.15
CA PHE A 576 0.46 45.32 -19.10
C PHE A 576 0.24 44.60 -20.45
N SER A 577 -0.27 43.36 -20.42
CA SER A 577 -0.61 42.61 -21.64
C SER A 577 -1.76 43.25 -22.37
N LYS A 578 -2.86 43.68 -21.68
CA LYS A 578 -3.95 44.39 -22.30
C LYS A 578 -3.53 45.72 -22.96
N ASN A 579 -2.69 46.50 -22.26
CA ASN A 579 -2.16 47.71 -22.82
C ASN A 579 -1.25 47.45 -24.03
N PHE A 580 -0.55 46.32 -24.06
CA PHE A 580 0.32 45.92 -25.19
C PHE A 580 -0.57 45.53 -26.40
N ASP A 581 -1.64 44.78 -26.19
CA ASP A 581 -2.55 44.37 -27.25
C ASP A 581 -3.35 45.57 -27.80
N GLU A 582 -3.73 46.54 -26.97
CA GLU A 582 -4.39 47.77 -27.41
C GLU A 582 -3.46 48.67 -28.25
N VAL A 583 -2.17 48.73 -27.92
CA VAL A 583 -1.20 49.50 -28.69
C VAL A 583 -0.92 48.87 -30.07
N PHE A 584 -0.94 47.57 -30.19
CA PHE A 584 -0.74 46.87 -31.47
C PHE A 584 -1.99 46.76 -32.33
N ASP A 585 -3.19 46.87 -31.78
CA ASP A 585 -4.45 46.86 -32.54
C ASP A 585 -4.77 48.21 -33.21
N VAL A 586 -4.17 49.30 -32.75
CA VAL A 586 -4.28 50.63 -33.36
C VAL A 586 -3.56 50.72 -34.72
N ASP A 587 -2.51 49.95 -34.92
CA ASP A 587 -1.73 49.95 -36.19
C ASP A 587 -2.38 49.08 -37.31
N ARG A 588 -3.42 48.28 -36.99
CA ARG A 588 -4.13 47.47 -38.00
C ARG A 588 -5.37 48.13 -38.58
N ARG A 589 -5.75 49.33 -38.11
CA ARG A 589 -6.92 50.08 -38.61
C ARG A 589 -6.56 51.36 -39.32
N LYS A 590 -5.79 51.26 -40.39
CA LYS A 590 -5.79 52.31 -41.44
C LYS A 590 -6.01 51.64 -42.79
N PRO A 591 -7.24 51.78 -43.37
CA PRO A 591 -7.42 51.44 -44.77
C PRO A 591 -7.02 52.64 -45.61
N ASN A 592 -6.40 52.36 -46.73
CA ASN A 592 -6.52 53.24 -47.89
C ASN A 592 -7.89 53.11 -48.54
#